data_8e091a10f1b30a849550affebeb2eba4
#
_entry.id   8e091a10f1b30a849550affebeb2eba4
#
_cell.length_a   1.000
_cell.length_b   1.000
_cell.length_c   1.000
_cell.angle_alpha   90.00
_cell.angle_beta   90.00
_cell.angle_gamma   90.00
#
_symmetry.space_group_name_H-M   'P 1'
#
loop_
_entity.id
_entity.type
_entity.pdbx_description
1 polymer ?
#
loop_
_entity_poly.entity_id
_entity_poly.type
_entity_poly.pdbx_seq_one_letter_code
_entity_poly.pdbx_strand_id
1 'polypeptide(L)'
;MSLYPHEINDTDNFWFDFTTSAGKHYYYVNPKEGKKELLFDNEEMAMLLSGLTHEVVNPVRLDLSELKFAKDQKSFVFSYRSKKYDYNRITRKLKEVEEKKADDRDAEPIYSWMNFSPDKKYILYAKDHNLYVKGNKALGVDTTEVQLTTDGVPDFSYAREEDAGENGEVPSNARWCPDSRHAYIVLDDNRKLRDFWVINSISDKPELKKYKYEFPGDKYVTQNELVIIDIVERTARKAKIQKWNDQYVMPFSVTSDSKYVFFERTKRTWDEVDVCSVNTSTLEVKELIHEVDKPYRDPHARSVEVLNDGKDILFRSERTGWGHYYHYDGQGNLKNAISSGPWVSGHIAAIDTLQRTVYFYGYGDDPKINPFYYRLYKSNMDREGATLLTKEDGQHRVIFLKSKRYFIDTFSRVDMEPKILLKDNTGKVIMELAKPDLSQVYAAGWKKPENFVVKAADNITDLYGVMWKPSNFDPEKKYPIISVVYPGPYFGFVPTNFTLDDSYCTRMAQLGFIVITVGHRGDTPMRGKAYHR
;
A
#
# COMPACT_ATOMS: atom_id res chain seq x y z
N MET A 1 15.48 0.80 7.40
CA MET A 1 15.67 -0.08 8.58
C MET A 1 14.30 -0.56 9.05
N SER A 2 13.71 -1.46 8.29
CA SER A 2 12.42 -2.09 8.60
C SER A 2 12.66 -3.57 8.84
N LEU A 3 11.90 -4.15 9.78
CA LEU A 3 11.86 -5.56 10.07
C LEU A 3 10.56 -6.11 9.50
N TYR A 4 10.61 -7.25 8.83
CA TYR A 4 9.43 -7.92 8.32
C TYR A 4 9.29 -9.30 9.00
N PRO A 5 8.15 -9.59 9.67
CA PRO A 5 7.93 -10.89 10.28
C PRO A 5 7.47 -11.91 9.24
N HIS A 6 8.07 -13.08 9.28
CA HIS A 6 7.63 -14.26 8.53
C HIS A 6 6.96 -15.23 9.50
N GLU A 7 5.64 -15.24 9.51
CA GLU A 7 4.87 -16.10 10.42
C GLU A 7 5.10 -17.58 10.12
N ILE A 8 5.20 -18.37 11.18
CA ILE A 8 5.49 -19.80 11.10
C ILE A 8 4.18 -20.57 11.20
N ASN A 9 3.79 -21.20 10.08
CA ASN A 9 2.55 -21.96 9.96
C ASN A 9 1.33 -21.06 10.37
N ASP A 10 0.36 -21.63 11.07
CA ASP A 10 -0.82 -20.90 11.57
C ASP A 10 -0.68 -20.50 13.04
N THR A 11 0.52 -20.06 13.43
CA THR A 11 0.83 -19.64 14.81
C THR A 11 1.25 -18.17 14.85
N ASP A 12 1.34 -17.60 16.06
CA ASP A 12 1.92 -16.27 16.25
C ASP A 12 3.46 -16.29 16.29
N ASN A 13 4.08 -17.47 16.25
CA ASN A 13 5.52 -17.56 16.14
C ASN A 13 5.95 -17.06 14.77
N PHE A 14 7.05 -16.34 14.73
CA PHE A 14 7.60 -15.84 13.49
C PHE A 14 9.13 -15.82 13.52
N TRP A 15 9.73 -15.73 12.37
CA TRP A 15 11.15 -15.44 12.22
C TRP A 15 11.32 -14.13 11.44
N PHE A 16 12.47 -13.53 11.62
CA PHE A 16 12.91 -12.36 10.85
C PHE A 16 14.43 -12.35 10.72
N ASP A 17 14.92 -11.66 9.71
CA ASP A 17 16.34 -11.35 9.60
C ASP A 17 16.62 -9.89 9.91
N PHE A 18 17.81 -9.63 10.40
CA PHE A 18 18.27 -8.29 10.69
C PHE A 18 19.77 -8.16 10.46
N THR A 19 20.17 -7.11 9.71
CA THR A 19 21.56 -6.87 9.34
C THR A 19 22.15 -5.77 10.21
N THR A 20 23.33 -6.03 10.78
CA THR A 20 24.17 -5.10 11.52
C THR A 20 25.57 -5.07 10.91
N SER A 21 26.52 -4.33 11.54
CA SER A 21 27.94 -4.39 11.17
C SER A 21 28.56 -5.78 11.35
N ALA A 22 27.99 -6.62 12.23
CA ALA A 22 28.41 -8.01 12.45
C ALA A 22 27.84 -9.01 11.42
N GLY A 23 27.02 -8.54 10.47
CA GLY A 23 26.40 -9.35 9.42
C GLY A 23 24.89 -9.50 9.58
N LYS A 24 24.32 -10.37 8.74
CA LYS A 24 22.90 -10.72 8.71
C LYS A 24 22.63 -11.88 9.65
N HIS A 25 21.76 -11.70 10.63
CA HIS A 25 21.36 -12.71 11.60
C HIS A 25 19.87 -13.01 11.48
N TYR A 26 19.49 -14.25 11.77
CA TYR A 26 18.13 -14.76 11.70
C TYR A 26 17.64 -15.07 13.11
N TYR A 27 16.44 -14.60 13.43
CA TYR A 27 15.84 -14.71 14.76
C TYR A 27 14.51 -15.46 14.71
N TYR A 28 14.29 -16.31 15.70
CA TYR A 28 13.01 -16.93 15.99
C TYR A 28 12.37 -16.18 17.17
N VAL A 29 11.07 -15.93 17.09
CA VAL A 29 10.29 -15.24 18.14
C VAL A 29 9.05 -16.04 18.49
N ASN A 30 8.85 -16.26 19.79
CA ASN A 30 7.61 -16.76 20.36
C ASN A 30 6.98 -15.64 21.21
N PRO A 31 5.98 -14.92 20.69
CA PRO A 31 5.35 -13.79 21.39
C PRO A 31 4.70 -14.18 22.70
N LYS A 32 4.05 -15.35 22.75
CA LYS A 32 3.33 -15.86 23.93
C LYS A 32 4.25 -16.09 25.12
N GLU A 33 5.44 -16.61 24.86
CA GLU A 33 6.45 -16.88 25.89
C GLU A 33 7.37 -15.67 26.14
N GLY A 34 7.26 -14.62 25.33
CA GLY A 34 8.18 -13.49 25.39
C GLY A 34 9.62 -13.89 25.05
N LYS A 35 9.82 -14.86 24.16
CA LYS A 35 11.12 -15.42 23.82
C LYS A 35 11.59 -14.97 22.44
N LYS A 36 12.83 -14.52 22.35
CA LYS A 36 13.56 -14.25 21.11
C LYS A 36 14.92 -14.97 21.18
N GLU A 37 15.28 -15.71 20.17
CA GLU A 37 16.55 -16.42 20.07
C GLU A 37 17.10 -16.40 18.64
N LEU A 38 18.39 -16.64 18.47
CA LEU A 38 18.94 -16.88 17.13
C LEU A 38 18.29 -18.15 16.56
N LEU A 39 17.89 -18.07 15.29
CA LEU A 39 17.33 -19.22 14.58
C LEU A 39 18.36 -20.34 14.42
N PHE A 40 19.62 -19.94 14.23
CA PHE A 40 20.83 -20.77 14.18
C PHE A 40 22.05 -19.89 14.45
N ASP A 41 23.17 -20.49 14.74
CA ASP A 41 24.47 -19.83 14.78
C ASP A 41 25.04 -19.69 13.36
N ASN A 42 25.42 -18.46 12.96
CA ASN A 42 25.89 -18.19 11.62
C ASN A 42 27.20 -18.88 11.26
N GLU A 43 28.14 -19.00 12.22
CA GLU A 43 29.42 -19.65 11.98
C GLU A 43 29.21 -21.16 11.79
N GLU A 44 28.38 -21.77 12.66
CA GLU A 44 28.02 -23.20 12.56
C GLU A 44 27.30 -23.47 11.23
N MET A 45 26.32 -22.63 10.83
CA MET A 45 25.59 -22.79 9.57
C MET A 45 26.52 -22.65 8.36
N ALA A 46 27.41 -21.67 8.37
CA ALA A 46 28.39 -21.46 7.30
C ALA A 46 29.35 -22.65 7.19
N MET A 47 29.78 -23.24 8.32
CA MET A 47 30.63 -24.45 8.33
C MET A 47 29.87 -25.66 7.76
N LEU A 48 28.62 -25.88 8.16
CA LEU A 48 27.79 -26.98 7.64
C LEU A 48 27.55 -26.85 6.13
N LEU A 49 27.21 -25.64 5.67
CA LEU A 49 27.04 -25.34 4.24
C LEU A 49 28.36 -25.55 3.47
N SER A 50 29.51 -25.11 4.03
CA SER A 50 30.81 -25.29 3.39
C SER A 50 31.14 -26.78 3.21
N GLY A 51 30.78 -27.61 4.20
CA GLY A 51 30.98 -29.07 4.13
C GLY A 51 30.13 -29.73 3.04
N LEU A 52 28.91 -29.27 2.81
CA LEU A 52 27.99 -29.81 1.79
C LEU A 52 28.23 -29.24 0.39
N THR A 53 28.63 -27.99 0.29
CA THR A 53 28.86 -27.33 -1.01
C THR A 53 30.28 -27.48 -1.53
N HIS A 54 31.21 -27.89 -0.67
CA HIS A 54 32.67 -27.91 -0.92
C HIS A 54 33.24 -26.54 -1.30
N GLU A 55 32.57 -25.45 -0.85
CA GLU A 55 32.98 -24.06 -1.06
C GLU A 55 33.02 -23.30 0.27
N VAL A 56 33.88 -22.29 0.38
CA VAL A 56 33.93 -21.44 1.58
C VAL A 56 32.69 -20.55 1.65
N VAL A 57 31.94 -20.70 2.73
CA VAL A 57 30.75 -19.86 3.02
C VAL A 57 31.12 -18.81 4.07
N ASN A 58 30.85 -17.55 3.77
CA ASN A 58 31.14 -16.44 4.69
C ASN A 58 29.97 -16.25 5.68
N PRO A 59 30.16 -16.43 6.99
CA PRO A 59 29.09 -16.31 7.99
C PRO A 59 28.52 -14.90 8.11
N VAL A 60 29.29 -13.84 7.79
CA VAL A 60 28.84 -12.44 7.82
C VAL A 60 27.92 -12.11 6.63
N ARG A 61 28.09 -12.83 5.53
CA ARG A 61 27.31 -12.64 4.28
C ARG A 61 26.39 -13.83 3.97
N LEU A 62 25.90 -14.48 5.03
CA LEU A 62 24.99 -15.60 4.90
C LEU A 62 23.60 -15.10 4.48
N ASP A 63 23.19 -15.42 3.26
CA ASP A 63 21.90 -15.03 2.71
C ASP A 63 21.09 -16.27 2.33
N LEU A 64 20.10 -16.60 3.17
CA LEU A 64 19.20 -17.72 3.00
C LEU A 64 17.86 -17.21 2.47
N SER A 65 17.29 -17.93 1.52
CA SER A 65 15.99 -17.59 0.93
C SER A 65 14.98 -18.73 1.05
N GLU A 66 13.70 -18.46 0.78
CA GLU A 66 12.59 -19.43 0.77
C GLU A 66 12.47 -20.27 2.05
N LEU A 67 12.76 -19.69 3.20
CA LEU A 67 12.78 -20.38 4.49
C LEU A 67 11.37 -20.82 4.90
N LYS A 68 11.14 -22.12 5.04
CA LYS A 68 9.85 -22.73 5.39
C LYS A 68 9.99 -23.73 6.53
N PHE A 69 9.26 -23.50 7.61
CA PHE A 69 9.25 -24.39 8.77
C PHE A 69 8.42 -25.65 8.56
N ALA A 70 8.89 -26.77 9.13
CA ALA A 70 8.08 -27.96 9.34
C ALA A 70 6.93 -27.65 10.33
N LYS A 71 5.85 -28.47 10.31
CA LYS A 71 4.68 -28.26 11.19
C LYS A 71 5.02 -28.25 12.67
N ASP A 72 5.98 -29.07 13.10
CA ASP A 72 6.44 -29.16 14.49
C ASP A 72 7.45 -28.08 14.89
N GLN A 73 7.84 -27.21 13.95
CA GLN A 73 8.79 -26.10 14.10
C GLN A 73 10.21 -26.54 14.55
N LYS A 74 10.53 -27.83 14.52
CA LYS A 74 11.85 -28.34 14.90
C LYS A 74 12.87 -28.28 13.77
N SER A 75 12.40 -28.17 12.53
CA SER A 75 13.25 -28.00 11.37
C SER A 75 12.67 -27.00 10.39
N PHE A 76 13.49 -26.53 9.46
CA PHE A 76 13.07 -25.70 8.34
C PHE A 76 13.90 -26.00 7.09
N VAL A 77 13.25 -25.89 5.94
CA VAL A 77 13.89 -25.96 4.63
C VAL A 77 14.17 -24.55 4.15
N PHE A 78 15.31 -24.35 3.51
CA PHE A 78 15.69 -23.08 2.91
C PHE A 78 16.48 -23.28 1.62
N SER A 79 16.56 -22.24 0.79
CA SER A 79 17.38 -22.21 -0.43
C SER A 79 18.68 -21.43 -0.16
N TYR A 80 19.80 -22.00 -0.62
CA TYR A 80 21.10 -21.35 -0.67
C TYR A 80 21.78 -21.70 -2.00
N ARG A 81 22.17 -20.70 -2.80
CA ARG A 81 22.80 -20.88 -4.13
C ARG A 81 22.04 -21.88 -5.03
N SER A 82 20.74 -21.74 -5.16
CA SER A 82 19.87 -22.57 -6.02
C SER A 82 19.71 -24.04 -5.59
N LYS A 83 20.18 -24.42 -4.41
CA LYS A 83 19.95 -25.73 -3.81
C LYS A 83 19.11 -25.59 -2.54
N LYS A 84 18.38 -26.66 -2.20
CA LYS A 84 17.54 -26.69 -0.99
C LYS A 84 18.20 -27.54 0.09
N TYR A 85 18.06 -27.06 1.33
CA TYR A 85 18.64 -27.70 2.52
C TYR A 85 17.59 -27.77 3.61
N ASP A 86 17.59 -28.88 4.38
CA ASP A 86 16.76 -29.06 5.58
C ASP A 86 17.67 -29.01 6.82
N TYR A 87 17.42 -28.05 7.70
CA TYR A 87 18.13 -27.85 8.95
C TYR A 87 17.25 -28.20 10.15
N ASN A 88 17.74 -29.12 10.98
CA ASN A 88 17.08 -29.47 12.24
C ASN A 88 17.67 -28.64 13.38
N ARG A 89 16.85 -27.74 13.97
CA ARG A 89 17.24 -26.80 15.03
C ARG A 89 17.64 -27.49 16.34
N ILE A 90 17.11 -28.70 16.61
CA ILE A 90 17.34 -29.40 17.86
C ILE A 90 18.65 -30.20 17.78
N THR A 91 18.87 -30.91 16.68
CA THR A 91 20.07 -31.73 16.46
C THR A 91 21.20 -30.98 15.79
N ARG A 92 20.94 -29.75 15.30
CA ARG A 92 21.85 -28.87 14.54
C ARG A 92 22.45 -29.55 13.30
N LYS A 93 21.68 -30.45 12.68
CA LYS A 93 22.11 -31.18 11.48
C LYS A 93 21.53 -30.54 10.24
N LEU A 94 22.35 -30.45 9.20
CA LEU A 94 21.98 -29.94 7.87
C LEU A 94 22.12 -31.10 6.86
N LYS A 95 21.17 -31.21 5.95
CA LYS A 95 21.20 -32.11 4.81
C LYS A 95 20.70 -31.41 3.54
N GLU A 96 21.25 -31.74 2.38
CA GLU A 96 20.74 -31.33 1.09
C GLU A 96 19.41 -32.06 0.80
N VAL A 97 18.44 -31.36 0.23
CA VAL A 97 17.14 -31.92 -0.18
C VAL A 97 17.10 -31.92 -1.69
N GLU A 98 16.92 -33.08 -2.28
CA GLU A 98 16.69 -33.16 -3.72
C GLU A 98 15.31 -32.54 -4.09
N GLU A 99 15.33 -31.56 -4.95
CA GLU A 99 14.12 -31.04 -5.52
C GLU A 99 13.64 -32.02 -6.60
N LYS A 100 12.46 -32.62 -6.40
CA LYS A 100 11.75 -33.22 -7.54
C LYS A 100 11.36 -32.04 -8.45
N LYS A 101 12.17 -31.81 -9.48
CA LYS A 101 11.75 -30.88 -10.55
C LYS A 101 10.42 -31.41 -11.07
N ALA A 102 9.36 -30.63 -10.88
CA ALA A 102 8.16 -30.85 -11.67
C ALA A 102 8.59 -30.79 -13.15
N ASP A 103 8.15 -31.74 -13.92
CA ASP A 103 8.52 -31.83 -15.34
C ASP A 103 7.69 -30.74 -16.08
N ASP A 104 8.17 -29.50 -15.98
CA ASP A 104 7.53 -28.32 -16.55
C ASP A 104 7.78 -28.20 -18.07
N ARG A 105 8.28 -29.27 -18.70
CA ARG A 105 8.63 -29.26 -20.13
C ARG A 105 7.43 -29.04 -21.06
N ASP A 106 6.20 -29.20 -20.54
CA ASP A 106 4.94 -29.00 -21.28
C ASP A 106 4.09 -27.81 -20.74
N ALA A 107 4.62 -27.02 -19.80
CA ALA A 107 3.90 -25.85 -19.33
C ALA A 107 3.88 -24.76 -20.42
N GLU A 108 2.69 -24.42 -20.90
CA GLU A 108 2.54 -23.31 -21.85
C GLU A 108 3.04 -22.00 -21.21
N PRO A 109 3.73 -21.13 -21.97
CA PRO A 109 4.20 -19.86 -21.46
C PRO A 109 3.04 -18.99 -20.99
N ILE A 110 3.17 -18.40 -19.80
CA ILE A 110 2.22 -17.42 -19.28
C ILE A 110 2.65 -16.05 -19.81
N TYR A 111 1.79 -15.43 -20.62
CA TYR A 111 2.01 -14.10 -21.18
C TYR A 111 1.36 -13.01 -20.32
N SER A 112 1.91 -11.80 -20.36
CA SER A 112 1.41 -10.64 -19.59
C SER A 112 -0.04 -10.26 -19.89
N TRP A 113 -0.51 -10.54 -21.10
CA TRP A 113 -1.90 -10.27 -21.52
C TRP A 113 -2.93 -11.26 -20.95
N MET A 114 -2.52 -12.39 -20.38
CA MET A 114 -3.43 -13.42 -19.87
C MET A 114 -3.99 -13.02 -18.50
N ASN A 115 -5.23 -12.56 -18.47
CA ASN A 115 -5.96 -12.28 -17.24
C ASN A 115 -6.83 -13.49 -16.86
N PHE A 116 -6.27 -14.37 -16.00
CA PHE A 116 -6.93 -15.61 -15.60
C PHE A 116 -8.08 -15.38 -14.62
N SER A 117 -9.19 -16.15 -14.81
CA SER A 117 -10.23 -16.28 -13.79
C SER A 117 -9.68 -16.85 -12.48
N PRO A 118 -10.33 -16.63 -11.32
CA PRO A 118 -9.90 -17.17 -10.03
C PRO A 118 -9.68 -18.69 -10.02
N ASP A 119 -10.54 -19.46 -10.71
CA ASP A 119 -10.42 -20.91 -10.89
C ASP A 119 -9.44 -21.33 -12.00
N LYS A 120 -8.81 -20.37 -12.68
CA LYS A 120 -7.85 -20.55 -13.77
C LYS A 120 -8.43 -21.14 -15.06
N LYS A 121 -9.74 -21.37 -15.19
CA LYS A 121 -10.34 -22.00 -16.36
C LYS A 121 -10.47 -21.08 -17.57
N TYR A 122 -10.59 -19.78 -17.35
CA TYR A 122 -10.82 -18.79 -18.40
C TYR A 122 -9.77 -17.70 -18.39
N ILE A 123 -9.54 -17.11 -19.56
CA ILE A 123 -8.59 -16.01 -19.80
C ILE A 123 -9.34 -14.88 -20.47
N LEU A 124 -9.39 -13.72 -19.83
CA LEU A 124 -9.84 -12.44 -20.43
C LEU A 124 -8.64 -11.69 -21.00
N TYR A 125 -8.83 -11.09 -22.15
CA TYR A 125 -7.83 -10.23 -22.82
C TYR A 125 -8.54 -9.29 -23.79
N ALA A 126 -7.81 -8.34 -24.32
CA ALA A 126 -8.33 -7.44 -25.34
C ALA A 126 -7.61 -7.64 -26.67
N LYS A 127 -8.29 -7.25 -27.77
CA LYS A 127 -7.79 -7.27 -29.13
C LYS A 127 -8.57 -6.23 -29.93
N ASP A 128 -7.87 -5.41 -30.70
CA ASP A 128 -8.48 -4.33 -31.48
C ASP A 128 -9.49 -3.50 -30.66
N HIS A 129 -9.07 -3.07 -29.46
CA HIS A 129 -9.87 -2.32 -28.49
C HIS A 129 -11.06 -3.06 -27.85
N ASN A 130 -11.34 -4.30 -28.25
CA ASN A 130 -12.48 -5.07 -27.75
C ASN A 130 -12.06 -6.20 -26.81
N LEU A 131 -13.00 -6.63 -25.97
CA LEU A 131 -12.79 -7.67 -24.96
C LEU A 131 -13.11 -9.04 -25.52
N TYR A 132 -12.26 -10.01 -25.18
CA TYR A 132 -12.37 -11.41 -25.58
C TYR A 132 -12.19 -12.32 -24.37
N VAL A 133 -12.76 -13.53 -24.47
CA VAL A 133 -12.55 -14.63 -23.53
C VAL A 133 -12.24 -15.92 -24.26
N LYS A 134 -11.35 -16.73 -23.69
CA LYS A 134 -11.10 -18.12 -24.15
C LYS A 134 -10.83 -19.02 -22.94
N GLY A 135 -10.95 -20.33 -23.14
CA GLY A 135 -10.63 -21.31 -22.13
C GLY A 135 -9.12 -21.49 -21.96
N ASN A 136 -8.74 -21.98 -20.79
CA ASN A 136 -7.36 -22.34 -20.48
C ASN A 136 -7.07 -23.77 -20.98
N LYS A 137 -6.26 -23.89 -22.01
CA LYS A 137 -5.87 -25.17 -22.64
C LYS A 137 -5.17 -26.11 -21.65
N ALA A 138 -4.34 -25.56 -20.75
CA ALA A 138 -3.63 -26.34 -19.74
C ALA A 138 -4.59 -27.09 -18.79
N LEU A 139 -5.83 -26.64 -18.66
CA LEU A 139 -6.89 -27.28 -17.87
C LEU A 139 -7.91 -28.04 -18.74
N GLY A 140 -7.66 -28.22 -20.05
CA GLY A 140 -8.54 -28.92 -20.97
C GLY A 140 -9.86 -28.18 -21.26
N VAL A 141 -9.92 -26.87 -21.04
CA VAL A 141 -11.09 -26.05 -21.36
C VAL A 141 -11.04 -25.62 -22.82
N ASP A 142 -12.21 -25.57 -23.47
CA ASP A 142 -12.35 -25.16 -24.88
C ASP A 142 -11.68 -23.79 -25.10
N THR A 143 -10.72 -23.76 -26.02
CA THR A 143 -9.92 -22.57 -26.34
C THR A 143 -10.53 -21.71 -27.45
N THR A 144 -11.73 -21.99 -27.88
CA THR A 144 -12.44 -21.16 -28.86
C THR A 144 -12.55 -19.73 -28.35
N GLU A 145 -12.03 -18.80 -29.13
CA GLU A 145 -12.06 -17.36 -28.81
C GLU A 145 -13.50 -16.84 -28.96
N VAL A 146 -13.99 -16.14 -27.95
CA VAL A 146 -15.31 -15.51 -27.96
C VAL A 146 -15.13 -14.01 -27.77
N GLN A 147 -15.58 -13.22 -28.72
CA GLN A 147 -15.66 -11.77 -28.63
C GLN A 147 -16.84 -11.37 -27.74
N LEU A 148 -16.58 -10.56 -26.70
CA LEU A 148 -17.59 -10.10 -25.74
C LEU A 148 -18.10 -8.68 -26.02
N THR A 149 -17.31 -7.87 -26.71
CA THR A 149 -17.66 -6.47 -27.04
C THR A 149 -17.32 -6.14 -28.50
N THR A 150 -18.04 -5.16 -29.06
CA THR A 150 -17.85 -4.72 -30.45
C THR A 150 -17.81 -3.19 -30.59
N ASP A 151 -17.86 -2.46 -29.47
CA ASP A 151 -17.94 -1.00 -29.42
C ASP A 151 -16.60 -0.34 -29.03
N GLY A 152 -15.56 -1.14 -28.82
CA GLY A 152 -14.21 -0.67 -28.53
C GLY A 152 -13.57 0.01 -29.75
N VAL A 153 -13.02 1.21 -29.53
CA VAL A 153 -12.31 2.02 -30.53
C VAL A 153 -11.20 2.80 -29.84
N PRO A 154 -10.27 3.44 -30.58
CA PRO A 154 -9.30 4.37 -29.95
C PRO A 154 -9.99 5.41 -29.07
N ASP A 155 -9.39 5.71 -27.93
CA ASP A 155 -9.93 6.61 -26.88
C ASP A 155 -11.21 6.12 -26.19
N PHE A 156 -11.66 4.89 -26.48
CA PHE A 156 -12.71 4.14 -25.79
C PHE A 156 -12.41 2.65 -25.88
N SER A 157 -11.48 2.17 -25.08
CA SER A 157 -10.85 0.86 -25.25
C SER A 157 -10.99 -0.03 -24.02
N TYR A 158 -11.26 -1.32 -24.24
CA TYR A 158 -11.17 -2.37 -23.21
C TYR A 158 -9.73 -2.86 -23.01
N ALA A 159 -8.82 -2.47 -23.90
CA ALA A 159 -7.40 -2.79 -23.84
C ALA A 159 -6.67 -1.83 -22.89
N ARG A 160 -5.66 -2.35 -22.20
CA ARG A 160 -4.63 -1.54 -21.59
C ARG A 160 -3.53 -1.25 -22.62
N GLU A 161 -2.98 -0.04 -22.63
CA GLU A 161 -1.87 0.30 -23.51
C GLU A 161 -0.61 -0.50 -23.10
N GLU A 162 -0.31 -1.54 -23.86
CA GLU A 162 0.90 -2.38 -23.75
C GLU A 162 1.25 -2.93 -25.14
N ASP A 163 2.46 -3.46 -25.29
CA ASP A 163 2.87 -4.14 -26.52
C ASP A 163 1.99 -5.37 -26.77
N ALA A 164 1.54 -5.52 -28.01
CA ALA A 164 0.69 -6.61 -28.42
C ALA A 164 1.45 -7.95 -28.43
N GLY A 165 0.77 -9.03 -28.06
CA GLY A 165 1.20 -10.39 -28.27
C GLY A 165 1.26 -10.77 -29.75
N GLU A 166 1.65 -12.02 -30.06
CA GLU A 166 1.89 -12.51 -31.42
C GLU A 166 0.67 -12.41 -32.35
N ASN A 167 -0.55 -12.50 -31.80
CA ASN A 167 -1.80 -12.43 -32.56
C ASN A 167 -2.61 -11.16 -32.26
N GLY A 168 -1.96 -10.13 -31.71
CA GLY A 168 -2.60 -8.87 -31.35
C GLY A 168 -3.30 -8.89 -29.99
N GLU A 169 -3.08 -9.93 -29.15
CA GLU A 169 -3.59 -9.93 -27.78
C GLU A 169 -2.88 -8.89 -26.92
N VAL A 170 -3.64 -8.13 -26.15
CA VAL A 170 -3.15 -7.16 -25.15
C VAL A 170 -3.88 -7.34 -23.83
N PRO A 171 -3.28 -6.94 -22.70
CA PRO A 171 -3.98 -6.97 -21.42
C PRO A 171 -5.26 -6.16 -21.46
N SER A 172 -6.27 -6.60 -20.70
CA SER A 172 -7.45 -5.79 -20.40
C SER A 172 -7.39 -5.32 -18.94
N ASN A 173 -8.06 -4.18 -18.65
CA ASN A 173 -8.25 -3.69 -17.28
C ASN A 173 -9.45 -4.38 -16.58
N ALA A 174 -10.06 -5.38 -17.18
CA ALA A 174 -11.16 -6.13 -16.58
C ALA A 174 -10.71 -6.85 -15.30
N ARG A 175 -11.55 -6.82 -14.27
CA ARG A 175 -11.32 -7.48 -12.99
C ARG A 175 -12.34 -8.58 -12.79
N TRP A 176 -11.86 -9.78 -12.49
CA TRP A 176 -12.70 -10.92 -12.19
C TRP A 176 -13.43 -10.76 -10.85
N CYS A 177 -14.66 -11.22 -10.80
CA CYS A 177 -15.36 -11.51 -9.56
C CYS A 177 -14.95 -12.90 -9.02
N PRO A 178 -15.15 -13.19 -7.72
CA PRO A 178 -14.75 -14.46 -7.09
C PRO A 178 -15.35 -15.72 -7.74
N ASP A 179 -16.53 -15.64 -8.35
CA ASP A 179 -17.25 -16.76 -8.96
C ASP A 179 -16.65 -17.28 -10.27
N SER A 180 -15.62 -16.64 -10.82
CA SER A 180 -15.00 -16.98 -12.11
C SER A 180 -15.96 -16.92 -13.32
N ARG A 181 -17.16 -16.36 -13.13
CA ARG A 181 -18.17 -16.14 -14.15
C ARG A 181 -18.32 -14.68 -14.52
N HIS A 182 -18.40 -13.82 -13.49
CA HIS A 182 -18.54 -12.39 -13.70
C HIS A 182 -17.20 -11.69 -13.67
N ALA A 183 -17.10 -10.61 -14.43
CA ALA A 183 -16.03 -9.65 -14.37
C ALA A 183 -16.61 -8.24 -14.55
N TYR A 184 -15.82 -7.23 -14.23
CA TYR A 184 -16.20 -5.83 -14.45
C TYR A 184 -15.01 -5.00 -14.93
N ILE A 185 -15.33 -3.91 -15.63
CA ILE A 185 -14.35 -2.94 -16.09
C ILE A 185 -14.94 -1.54 -16.04
N VAL A 186 -14.12 -0.55 -15.71
CA VAL A 186 -14.43 0.86 -15.94
C VAL A 186 -13.73 1.31 -17.20
N LEU A 187 -14.48 1.84 -18.13
CA LEU A 187 -13.99 2.41 -19.38
C LEU A 187 -13.96 3.93 -19.28
N ASP A 188 -12.92 4.51 -19.83
CA ASP A 188 -12.79 5.95 -20.03
C ASP A 188 -13.15 6.30 -21.47
N ASP A 189 -14.25 7.04 -21.67
CA ASP A 189 -14.60 7.60 -22.98
C ASP A 189 -13.95 8.98 -23.15
N ASN A 190 -12.84 8.98 -23.85
CA ASN A 190 -12.03 10.15 -24.14
C ASN A 190 -12.22 10.68 -25.57
N ARG A 191 -13.12 10.10 -26.36
CA ARG A 191 -13.30 10.41 -27.80
C ARG A 191 -13.62 11.88 -28.08
N LYS A 192 -14.27 12.56 -27.13
CA LYS A 192 -14.64 14.00 -27.26
C LYS A 192 -13.59 14.94 -26.69
N LEU A 193 -12.55 14.42 -26.02
CA LEU A 193 -11.50 15.26 -25.48
C LEU A 193 -10.66 15.85 -26.59
N ARG A 194 -10.11 17.04 -26.33
CA ARG A 194 -9.12 17.65 -27.21
C ARG A 194 -7.75 17.00 -27.07
N ASP A 195 -6.96 17.09 -28.14
CA ASP A 195 -5.57 16.66 -28.10
C ASP A 195 -4.71 17.67 -27.35
N PHE A 196 -3.86 17.18 -26.49
CA PHE A 196 -2.73 17.90 -25.92
C PHE A 196 -1.46 17.51 -26.66
N TRP A 197 -0.66 18.49 -27.02
CA TRP A 197 0.51 18.30 -27.85
C TRP A 197 1.78 18.56 -27.05
N VAL A 198 2.72 17.63 -27.13
CA VAL A 198 4.06 17.75 -26.57
C VAL A 198 5.06 17.54 -27.70
N ILE A 199 6.01 18.46 -27.83
CA ILE A 199 7.09 18.36 -28.83
C ILE A 199 8.34 17.87 -28.10
N ASN A 200 8.83 16.70 -28.48
CA ASN A 200 10.16 16.24 -28.09
C ASN A 200 11.20 16.90 -29.02
N SER A 201 11.94 17.87 -28.49
CA SER A 201 12.97 18.62 -29.24
C SER A 201 14.39 18.09 -29.01
N ILE A 202 14.54 17.00 -28.22
CA ILE A 202 15.88 16.43 -27.88
C ILE A 202 16.33 15.40 -28.93
N SER A 203 15.38 14.79 -29.66
CA SER A 203 15.68 13.86 -30.76
C SER A 203 16.26 14.59 -31.98
N ASP A 204 16.98 13.87 -32.85
CA ASP A 204 17.58 14.40 -34.08
C ASP A 204 16.58 15.15 -34.97
N LYS A 205 15.33 14.73 -34.95
CA LYS A 205 14.18 15.43 -35.55
C LYS A 205 13.11 15.64 -34.50
N PRO A 206 12.53 16.85 -34.39
CA PRO A 206 11.43 17.08 -33.45
C PRO A 206 10.26 16.11 -33.69
N GLU A 207 9.79 15.48 -32.63
CA GLU A 207 8.67 14.54 -32.68
C GLU A 207 7.47 15.13 -31.95
N LEU A 208 6.29 15.11 -32.60
CA LEU A 208 5.04 15.53 -32.01
C LEU A 208 4.38 14.32 -31.35
N LYS A 209 4.17 14.39 -30.01
CA LYS A 209 3.33 13.45 -29.26
C LYS A 209 1.97 14.09 -28.98
N LYS A 210 0.91 13.33 -29.24
CA LYS A 210 -0.46 13.73 -28.97
C LYS A 210 -1.08 12.75 -27.99
N TYR A 211 -1.87 13.26 -27.06
CA TYR A 211 -2.73 12.44 -26.19
C TYR A 211 -3.96 13.24 -25.76
N LYS A 212 -5.03 12.54 -25.43
CA LYS A 212 -6.26 13.16 -24.93
C LYS A 212 -6.02 13.76 -23.55
N TYR A 213 -6.47 14.97 -23.34
CA TYR A 213 -6.29 15.66 -22.07
C TYR A 213 -7.46 16.60 -21.76
N GLU A 214 -7.93 16.59 -20.51
CA GLU A 214 -8.96 17.49 -20.04
C GLU A 214 -8.37 18.62 -19.19
N PHE A 215 -8.65 19.86 -19.56
CA PHE A 215 -8.24 21.01 -18.78
C PHE A 215 -9.37 21.47 -17.85
N PRO A 216 -9.04 22.22 -16.76
CA PRO A 216 -10.05 22.88 -15.96
C PRO A 216 -10.93 23.79 -16.82
N GLY A 217 -12.25 23.63 -16.69
CA GLY A 217 -13.23 24.41 -17.45
C GLY A 217 -13.57 23.89 -18.85
N ASP A 218 -12.97 22.78 -19.29
CA ASP A 218 -13.35 22.15 -20.56
C ASP A 218 -14.80 21.67 -20.54
N LYS A 219 -15.50 21.88 -21.66
CA LYS A 219 -16.88 21.42 -21.84
C LYS A 219 -16.98 19.89 -21.91
N TYR A 220 -16.00 19.27 -22.54
CA TYR A 220 -15.93 17.83 -22.69
C TYR A 220 -14.86 17.28 -21.77
N VAL A 221 -15.26 16.32 -20.95
CA VAL A 221 -14.43 15.65 -19.95
C VAL A 221 -14.57 14.14 -20.13
N THR A 222 -13.65 13.38 -19.60
CA THR A 222 -13.70 11.90 -19.57
C THR A 222 -15.04 11.44 -19.02
N GLN A 223 -15.69 10.52 -19.72
CA GLN A 223 -16.91 9.87 -19.26
C GLN A 223 -16.58 8.45 -18.81
N ASN A 224 -16.86 8.12 -17.55
CA ASN A 224 -16.66 6.77 -17.05
C ASN A 224 -17.89 5.88 -17.29
N GLU A 225 -17.68 4.68 -17.77
CA GLU A 225 -18.70 3.66 -17.92
C GLU A 225 -18.32 2.40 -17.14
N LEU A 226 -19.19 1.92 -16.26
CA LEU A 226 -19.00 0.64 -15.57
C LEU A 226 -19.71 -0.46 -16.34
N VAL A 227 -18.94 -1.41 -16.84
CA VAL A 227 -19.42 -2.55 -17.61
C VAL A 227 -19.32 -3.82 -16.76
N ILE A 228 -20.41 -4.55 -16.64
CA ILE A 228 -20.49 -5.88 -16.04
C ILE A 228 -20.49 -6.93 -17.14
N ILE A 229 -19.58 -7.89 -17.01
CA ILE A 229 -19.33 -8.96 -17.99
C ILE A 229 -19.79 -10.27 -17.38
N ASP A 230 -20.56 -11.06 -18.15
CA ASP A 230 -20.91 -12.44 -17.84
C ASP A 230 -20.37 -13.33 -18.96
N ILE A 231 -19.36 -14.15 -18.66
CA ILE A 231 -18.69 -14.98 -19.66
C ILE A 231 -19.54 -16.19 -20.09
N VAL A 232 -20.48 -16.64 -19.23
CA VAL A 232 -21.38 -17.76 -19.55
C VAL A 232 -22.47 -17.30 -20.53
N GLU A 233 -23.09 -16.16 -20.22
CA GLU A 233 -24.10 -15.55 -21.11
C GLU A 233 -23.44 -14.80 -22.29
N ARG A 234 -22.13 -14.69 -22.32
CA ARG A 234 -21.33 -13.97 -23.34
C ARG A 234 -21.80 -12.53 -23.53
N THR A 235 -22.03 -11.83 -22.42
CA THR A 235 -22.55 -10.48 -22.46
C THR A 235 -21.63 -9.49 -21.72
N ALA A 236 -21.56 -8.27 -22.24
CA ALA A 236 -20.97 -7.12 -21.57
C ALA A 236 -22.00 -6.00 -21.55
N ARG A 237 -22.46 -5.61 -20.36
CA ARG A 237 -23.58 -4.69 -20.19
C ARG A 237 -23.20 -3.50 -19.34
N LYS A 238 -23.55 -2.30 -19.78
CA LYS A 238 -23.27 -1.04 -19.09
C LYS A 238 -24.25 -0.80 -17.95
N ALA A 239 -23.75 -0.60 -16.73
CA ALA A 239 -24.58 -0.21 -15.59
C ALA A 239 -24.93 1.28 -15.68
N LYS A 240 -26.14 1.66 -15.22
CA LYS A 240 -26.61 3.05 -15.22
C LYS A 240 -26.04 3.78 -13.99
N ILE A 241 -24.77 4.17 -14.06
CA ILE A 241 -24.05 4.80 -12.94
C ILE A 241 -24.05 6.32 -12.99
N GLN A 242 -24.52 6.94 -14.06
CA GLN A 242 -24.41 8.38 -14.29
C GLN A 242 -25.29 9.17 -13.33
N LYS A 243 -24.71 10.10 -12.60
CA LYS A 243 -25.36 11.09 -11.73
C LYS A 243 -24.94 12.51 -12.11
N TRP A 244 -23.65 12.74 -12.29
CA TRP A 244 -23.08 13.99 -12.74
C TRP A 244 -22.48 13.84 -14.13
N ASN A 245 -22.51 14.91 -14.92
CA ASN A 245 -21.91 14.89 -16.26
C ASN A 245 -20.38 14.70 -16.22
N ASP A 246 -19.77 15.08 -15.12
CA ASP A 246 -18.34 15.10 -14.86
C ASP A 246 -18.04 14.34 -13.55
N GLN A 247 -17.98 13.02 -13.62
CA GLN A 247 -17.76 12.17 -12.45
C GLN A 247 -16.64 11.18 -12.70
N TYR A 248 -15.94 10.84 -11.61
CA TYR A 248 -15.02 9.69 -11.54
C TYR A 248 -15.74 8.48 -10.95
N VAL A 249 -15.44 7.28 -11.46
CA VAL A 249 -16.01 6.04 -10.98
C VAL A 249 -14.90 5.06 -10.63
N MET A 250 -14.91 4.57 -9.39
CA MET A 250 -13.85 3.71 -8.90
C MET A 250 -14.43 2.51 -8.13
N PRO A 251 -14.50 1.32 -8.76
CA PRO A 251 -14.83 0.10 -8.05
C PRO A 251 -13.72 -0.26 -7.05
N PHE A 252 -14.10 -0.76 -5.87
CA PHE A 252 -13.13 -1.07 -4.81
C PHE A 252 -13.40 -2.38 -4.05
N SER A 253 -14.60 -2.98 -4.17
CA SER A 253 -14.92 -4.24 -3.48
C SER A 253 -15.96 -5.05 -4.25
N VAL A 254 -15.97 -6.35 -4.02
CA VAL A 254 -16.94 -7.30 -4.57
C VAL A 254 -17.33 -8.28 -3.48
N THR A 255 -18.61 -8.68 -3.39
CA THR A 255 -19.06 -9.72 -2.46
C THR A 255 -18.48 -11.10 -2.84
N SER A 256 -18.31 -11.98 -1.84
CA SER A 256 -17.76 -13.33 -2.06
C SER A 256 -18.63 -14.19 -2.98
N ASP A 257 -19.95 -13.93 -2.98
CA ASP A 257 -20.92 -14.55 -3.91
C ASP A 257 -20.99 -13.85 -5.28
N SER A 258 -20.15 -12.85 -5.52
CA SER A 258 -20.08 -12.05 -6.76
C SER A 258 -21.35 -11.29 -7.12
N LYS A 259 -22.30 -11.18 -6.20
CA LYS A 259 -23.61 -10.59 -6.47
C LYS A 259 -23.57 -9.07 -6.58
N TYR A 260 -22.67 -8.42 -5.84
CA TYR A 260 -22.53 -6.98 -5.84
C TYR A 260 -21.09 -6.52 -6.04
N VAL A 261 -20.91 -5.54 -6.92
CA VAL A 261 -19.68 -4.75 -7.05
C VAL A 261 -19.93 -3.39 -6.37
N PHE A 262 -19.07 -3.01 -5.43
CA PHE A 262 -19.11 -1.71 -4.75
C PHE A 262 -18.19 -0.74 -5.46
N PHE A 263 -18.67 0.48 -5.66
CA PHE A 263 -17.90 1.54 -6.28
C PHE A 263 -18.18 2.89 -5.64
N GLU A 264 -17.20 3.77 -5.71
CA GLU A 264 -17.35 5.18 -5.38
C GLU A 264 -17.54 5.95 -6.71
N ARG A 265 -18.50 6.86 -6.76
CA ARG A 265 -18.56 7.88 -7.78
C ARG A 265 -18.37 9.25 -7.14
N THR A 266 -17.47 10.04 -7.71
CA THR A 266 -17.07 11.32 -7.15
C THR A 266 -17.23 12.38 -8.23
N LYS A 267 -17.91 13.45 -7.91
CA LYS A 267 -18.02 14.61 -8.80
C LYS A 267 -16.63 15.20 -9.05
N ARG A 268 -16.34 15.65 -10.26
CA ARG A 268 -15.02 16.16 -10.65
C ARG A 268 -14.53 17.31 -9.76
N THR A 269 -15.43 18.11 -9.20
CA THR A 269 -15.11 19.17 -8.25
C THR A 269 -14.75 18.66 -6.84
N TRP A 270 -14.83 17.36 -6.60
CA TRP A 270 -14.53 16.69 -5.33
C TRP A 270 -15.39 17.16 -4.14
N ASP A 271 -16.49 17.86 -4.38
CA ASP A 271 -17.38 18.35 -3.34
C ASP A 271 -18.58 17.44 -3.04
N GLU A 272 -18.78 16.41 -3.87
CA GLU A 272 -19.82 15.40 -3.68
C GLU A 272 -19.29 14.01 -4.02
N VAL A 273 -19.64 13.03 -3.19
CA VAL A 273 -19.26 11.62 -3.35
C VAL A 273 -20.39 10.70 -2.94
N ASP A 274 -20.58 9.61 -3.70
CA ASP A 274 -21.46 8.53 -3.35
C ASP A 274 -20.69 7.22 -3.24
N VAL A 275 -21.02 6.40 -2.25
CA VAL A 275 -20.70 4.98 -2.20
C VAL A 275 -21.90 4.22 -2.73
N CYS A 276 -21.69 3.41 -3.75
CA CYS A 276 -22.75 2.70 -4.46
C CYS A 276 -22.44 1.19 -4.54
N SER A 277 -23.48 0.42 -4.77
CA SER A 277 -23.37 -0.97 -5.22
C SER A 277 -24.10 -1.18 -6.54
N VAL A 278 -23.60 -2.11 -7.37
CA VAL A 278 -24.29 -2.59 -8.55
C VAL A 278 -24.47 -4.10 -8.46
N ASN A 279 -25.69 -4.58 -8.74
CA ASN A 279 -25.97 -6.01 -8.83
C ASN A 279 -25.45 -6.54 -10.16
N THR A 280 -24.61 -7.56 -10.15
CA THR A 280 -23.96 -8.10 -11.36
C THR A 280 -24.93 -8.73 -12.35
N SER A 281 -26.05 -9.27 -11.88
CA SER A 281 -27.06 -9.93 -12.73
C SER A 281 -28.11 -8.96 -13.26
N THR A 282 -28.66 -8.08 -12.39
CA THR A 282 -29.76 -7.17 -12.77
C THR A 282 -29.27 -5.81 -13.26
N LEU A 283 -28.02 -5.42 -12.97
CA LEU A 283 -27.44 -4.10 -13.18
C LEU A 283 -28.12 -2.98 -12.37
N GLU A 284 -28.93 -3.33 -11.39
CA GLU A 284 -29.50 -2.36 -10.46
C GLU A 284 -28.40 -1.67 -9.68
N VAL A 285 -28.37 -0.34 -9.73
CA VAL A 285 -27.43 0.51 -8.98
C VAL A 285 -28.15 1.09 -7.78
N LYS A 286 -27.58 0.86 -6.59
CA LYS A 286 -28.07 1.43 -5.34
C LYS A 286 -27.05 2.39 -4.76
N GLU A 287 -27.47 3.62 -4.46
CA GLU A 287 -26.71 4.60 -3.66
C GLU A 287 -26.85 4.21 -2.17
N LEU A 288 -25.73 3.98 -1.51
CA LEU A 288 -25.67 3.57 -0.11
C LEU A 288 -25.31 4.73 0.81
N ILE A 289 -24.33 5.55 0.41
CA ILE A 289 -23.88 6.71 1.18
C ILE A 289 -23.77 7.88 0.19
N HIS A 290 -24.31 9.02 0.56
CA HIS A 290 -24.11 10.28 -0.14
C HIS A 290 -23.50 11.29 0.84
N GLU A 291 -22.41 11.94 0.44
CA GLU A 291 -21.76 12.99 1.22
C GLU A 291 -21.46 14.22 0.37
N VAL A 292 -21.80 15.38 0.94
CA VAL A 292 -21.44 16.70 0.40
C VAL A 292 -20.39 17.32 1.31
N ASP A 293 -19.26 17.70 0.74
CA ASP A 293 -18.11 18.21 1.51
C ASP A 293 -17.54 19.49 0.88
N LYS A 294 -18.07 20.64 1.27
CA LYS A 294 -17.68 21.95 0.74
C LYS A 294 -16.41 22.50 1.42
N PRO A 295 -15.52 23.19 0.68
CA PRO A 295 -15.59 23.45 -0.77
C PRO A 295 -15.22 22.23 -1.60
N TYR A 296 -14.47 21.26 -1.07
CA TYR A 296 -14.08 20.00 -1.70
C TYR A 296 -13.64 19.01 -0.62
N ARG A 297 -13.66 17.73 -0.94
CA ARG A 297 -13.04 16.63 -0.18
C ARG A 297 -11.64 16.36 -0.70
N ASP A 298 -10.67 16.28 0.19
CA ASP A 298 -9.31 15.92 -0.20
C ASP A 298 -9.27 14.46 -0.72
N PRO A 299 -8.77 14.22 -1.93
CA PRO A 299 -8.69 12.87 -2.49
C PRO A 299 -7.79 11.93 -1.67
N HIS A 300 -6.77 12.44 -0.97
CA HIS A 300 -5.90 11.66 -0.10
C HIS A 300 -6.56 11.31 1.25
N ALA A 301 -7.66 11.97 1.58
CA ALA A 301 -8.48 11.67 2.76
C ALA A 301 -9.51 10.58 2.51
N ARG A 302 -9.56 10.02 1.28
CA ARG A 302 -10.50 8.96 0.91
C ARG A 302 -10.16 7.66 1.64
N SER A 303 -11.17 7.06 2.29
CA SER A 303 -11.11 5.69 2.80
C SER A 303 -12.52 5.13 2.95
N VAL A 304 -12.77 4.01 2.32
CA VAL A 304 -14.01 3.24 2.44
C VAL A 304 -13.67 1.75 2.42
N GLU A 305 -14.21 1.00 3.38
CA GLU A 305 -14.05 -0.43 3.50
C GLU A 305 -15.42 -1.11 3.53
N VAL A 306 -15.60 -2.13 2.71
CA VAL A 306 -16.80 -2.98 2.71
C VAL A 306 -16.42 -4.32 3.32
N LEU A 307 -17.15 -4.72 4.36
CA LEU A 307 -16.84 -5.88 5.18
C LEU A 307 -18.04 -6.82 5.25
N ASN A 308 -17.76 -8.09 5.63
CA ASN A 308 -18.80 -9.09 5.85
C ASN A 308 -19.77 -9.21 4.67
N ASP A 309 -19.23 -9.27 3.46
CA ASP A 309 -20.01 -9.36 2.20
C ASP A 309 -21.06 -8.23 2.06
N GLY A 310 -20.63 -7.00 2.32
CA GLY A 310 -21.47 -5.84 2.13
C GLY A 310 -22.41 -5.52 3.30
N LYS A 311 -22.31 -6.24 4.43
CA LYS A 311 -23.18 -5.99 5.59
C LYS A 311 -22.72 -4.81 6.43
N ASP A 312 -21.42 -4.51 6.41
CA ASP A 312 -20.81 -3.40 7.14
C ASP A 312 -20.00 -2.53 6.17
N ILE A 313 -20.12 -1.21 6.29
CA ILE A 313 -19.34 -0.25 5.52
C ILE A 313 -18.70 0.73 6.49
N LEU A 314 -17.37 0.85 6.44
CA LEU A 314 -16.63 1.87 7.17
C LEU A 314 -16.30 2.99 6.18
N PHE A 315 -16.76 4.18 6.47
CA PHE A 315 -16.57 5.35 5.62
C PHE A 315 -15.90 6.48 6.40
N ARG A 316 -14.79 7.03 5.86
CA ARG A 316 -14.12 8.18 6.46
C ARG A 316 -14.73 9.48 5.95
N SER A 317 -15.13 10.35 6.87
CA SER A 317 -15.77 11.63 6.59
C SER A 317 -15.16 12.75 7.42
N GLU A 318 -15.10 13.95 6.87
CA GLU A 318 -14.69 15.20 7.54
C GLU A 318 -15.89 16.09 7.94
N ARG A 319 -17.08 15.51 8.08
CA ARG A 319 -18.33 16.23 8.36
C ARG A 319 -18.32 17.07 9.64
N THR A 320 -17.46 16.72 10.60
CA THR A 320 -17.29 17.46 11.86
C THR A 320 -16.17 18.50 11.82
N GLY A 321 -15.47 18.64 10.67
CA GLY A 321 -14.25 19.42 10.55
C GLY A 321 -12.96 18.61 10.80
N TRP A 322 -13.12 17.38 11.27
CA TRP A 322 -12.05 16.41 11.51
C TRP A 322 -12.37 15.09 10.82
N GLY A 323 -11.35 14.42 10.30
CA GLY A 323 -11.52 13.15 9.61
C GLY A 323 -11.75 12.01 10.59
N HIS A 324 -12.92 11.38 10.54
CA HIS A 324 -13.26 10.23 11.39
C HIS A 324 -13.94 9.12 10.60
N TYR A 325 -13.88 7.89 11.11
CA TYR A 325 -14.60 6.77 10.54
C TYR A 325 -16.01 6.66 11.10
N TYR A 326 -16.93 6.33 10.21
CA TYR A 326 -18.35 6.09 10.50
C TYR A 326 -18.73 4.70 10.02
N HIS A 327 -19.49 3.97 10.81
CA HIS A 327 -20.01 2.66 10.49
C HIS A 327 -21.43 2.77 9.94
N TYR A 328 -21.64 2.18 8.77
CA TYR A 328 -22.93 2.04 8.11
C TYR A 328 -23.27 0.57 7.95
N ASP A 329 -24.57 0.24 7.91
CA ASP A 329 -25.01 -1.09 7.51
C ASP A 329 -24.98 -1.26 5.97
N GLY A 330 -25.21 -2.48 5.49
CA GLY A 330 -25.24 -2.78 4.06
C GLY A 330 -26.39 -2.14 3.27
N GLN A 331 -27.33 -1.48 3.96
CA GLN A 331 -28.39 -0.71 3.33
C GLN A 331 -28.06 0.78 3.22
N GLY A 332 -26.94 1.21 3.81
CA GLY A 332 -26.49 2.60 3.83
C GLY A 332 -27.02 3.39 5.04
N ASN A 333 -27.56 2.74 6.07
CA ASN A 333 -27.98 3.44 7.28
C ASN A 333 -26.77 3.65 8.19
N LEU A 334 -26.56 4.89 8.64
CA LEU A 334 -25.53 5.20 9.63
C LEU A 334 -25.86 4.54 10.96
N LYS A 335 -24.90 3.77 11.49
CA LYS A 335 -25.00 3.09 12.80
C LYS A 335 -24.41 3.96 13.90
N ASN A 336 -23.14 4.33 13.77
CA ASN A 336 -22.40 5.12 14.76
C ASN A 336 -21.12 5.74 14.14
N ALA A 337 -20.58 6.74 14.82
CA ALA A 337 -19.19 7.11 14.65
C ALA A 337 -18.29 6.07 15.33
N ILE A 338 -17.11 5.82 14.77
CA ILE A 338 -16.08 4.93 15.37
C ILE A 338 -15.11 5.76 16.21
N SER A 339 -14.80 6.98 15.77
CA SER A 339 -13.95 7.92 16.48
C SER A 339 -14.49 9.33 16.37
N SER A 340 -14.11 10.21 17.29
CA SER A 340 -14.49 11.61 17.33
C SER A 340 -13.44 12.45 18.04
N GLY A 341 -13.58 13.77 17.99
CA GLY A 341 -12.71 14.71 18.70
C GLY A 341 -11.92 15.63 17.78
N PRO A 342 -11.11 16.57 18.34
CA PRO A 342 -10.32 17.54 17.57
C PRO A 342 -8.99 16.94 17.08
N TRP A 343 -9.05 15.81 16.40
CA TRP A 343 -7.92 15.07 15.82
C TRP A 343 -8.39 14.28 14.61
N VAL A 344 -7.47 13.69 13.85
CA VAL A 344 -7.79 13.03 12.58
C VAL A 344 -7.48 11.54 12.62
N SER A 345 -8.47 10.72 12.27
CA SER A 345 -8.27 9.32 11.92
C SER A 345 -7.75 9.20 10.48
N GLY A 346 -6.56 8.65 10.34
CA GLY A 346 -5.91 8.36 9.07
C GLY A 346 -6.31 6.99 8.51
N HIS A 347 -5.39 6.35 7.79
CA HIS A 347 -5.68 5.06 7.16
C HIS A 347 -5.81 3.91 8.18
N ILE A 348 -6.58 2.90 7.79
CA ILE A 348 -6.77 1.68 8.57
C ILE A 348 -5.53 0.81 8.46
N ALA A 349 -4.99 0.38 9.60
CA ALA A 349 -3.85 -0.51 9.68
C ALA A 349 -4.25 -1.99 9.66
N ALA A 350 -5.38 -2.32 10.30
CA ALA A 350 -5.96 -3.67 10.29
C ALA A 350 -7.43 -3.65 10.72
N ILE A 351 -8.18 -4.67 10.30
CA ILE A 351 -9.54 -4.91 10.75
C ILE A 351 -9.65 -6.36 11.23
N ASP A 352 -10.20 -6.55 12.42
CA ASP A 352 -10.60 -7.85 12.94
C ASP A 352 -12.12 -7.92 12.90
N THR A 353 -12.66 -8.52 11.85
CA THR A 353 -14.11 -8.64 11.64
C THR A 353 -14.78 -9.56 12.66
N LEU A 354 -14.05 -10.58 13.16
CA LEU A 354 -14.57 -11.50 14.17
C LEU A 354 -14.72 -10.82 15.53
N GLN A 355 -13.73 -9.99 15.91
CA GLN A 355 -13.77 -9.22 17.16
C GLN A 355 -14.40 -7.83 16.97
N ARG A 356 -14.88 -7.52 15.77
CA ARG A 356 -15.47 -6.24 15.39
C ARG A 356 -14.60 -5.06 15.81
N THR A 357 -13.30 -5.16 15.52
CA THR A 357 -12.27 -4.21 15.94
C THR A 357 -11.58 -3.61 14.73
N VAL A 358 -11.41 -2.30 14.75
CA VAL A 358 -10.66 -1.54 13.74
C VAL A 358 -9.41 -0.96 14.40
N TYR A 359 -8.28 -1.12 13.72
CA TYR A 359 -7.00 -0.50 14.05
C TYR A 359 -6.68 0.53 12.98
N PHE A 360 -6.43 1.77 13.37
CA PHE A 360 -6.16 2.86 12.43
C PHE A 360 -5.16 3.84 13.03
N TYR A 361 -4.53 4.60 12.16
CA TYR A 361 -3.62 5.65 12.61
C TYR A 361 -4.37 6.93 12.95
N GLY A 362 -3.91 7.65 13.97
CA GLY A 362 -4.45 8.94 14.38
C GLY A 362 -3.36 10.02 14.40
N TYR A 363 -3.76 11.26 14.09
CA TYR A 363 -2.91 12.42 13.96
C TYR A 363 -3.40 13.56 14.83
N GLY A 364 -2.48 14.29 15.49
CA GLY A 364 -2.79 15.55 16.17
C GLY A 364 -3.65 15.44 17.43
N ASP A 365 -3.70 14.28 18.05
CA ASP A 365 -4.45 14.00 19.28
C ASP A 365 -3.78 14.56 20.55
N ASP A 366 -2.47 14.80 20.49
CA ASP A 366 -1.68 15.39 21.58
C ASP A 366 -0.98 16.67 21.08
N PRO A 367 -1.33 17.86 21.61
CA PRO A 367 -0.75 19.12 21.16
C PRO A 367 0.74 19.29 21.47
N LYS A 368 1.33 18.41 22.29
CA LYS A 368 2.77 18.41 22.62
C LYS A 368 3.61 17.63 21.61
N ILE A 369 2.96 16.82 20.76
CA ILE A 369 3.60 15.98 19.76
C ILE A 369 3.43 16.62 18.38
N ASN A 370 4.43 16.48 17.52
CA ASN A 370 4.34 16.95 16.14
C ASN A 370 3.07 16.35 15.48
N PRO A 371 2.11 17.16 15.01
CA PRO A 371 0.83 16.70 14.50
C PRO A 371 0.93 15.87 13.21
N PHE A 372 2.10 15.81 12.59
CA PHE A 372 2.36 14.94 11.44
C PHE A 372 2.76 13.53 11.85
N TYR A 373 3.10 13.28 13.12
CA TYR A 373 3.36 11.93 13.61
C TYR A 373 2.04 11.18 13.81
N TYR A 374 1.90 10.05 13.16
CA TYR A 374 0.73 9.19 13.37
C TYR A 374 1.04 8.08 14.36
N ARG A 375 0.05 7.81 15.19
CA ARG A 375 0.07 6.81 16.25
C ARG A 375 -1.08 5.82 16.06
N LEU A 376 -0.89 4.57 16.50
CA LEU A 376 -1.89 3.52 16.32
C LEU A 376 -3.00 3.61 17.37
N TYR A 377 -4.23 3.56 16.90
CA TYR A 377 -5.45 3.47 17.70
C TYR A 377 -6.20 2.18 17.44
N LYS A 378 -6.99 1.77 18.43
CA LYS A 378 -7.93 0.66 18.39
C LYS A 378 -9.32 1.17 18.76
N SER A 379 -10.33 0.76 18.00
CA SER A 379 -11.74 1.02 18.30
C SER A 379 -12.62 -0.19 18.03
N ASN A 380 -13.78 -0.26 18.65
CA ASN A 380 -14.84 -1.19 18.28
C ASN A 380 -15.67 -0.59 17.14
N MET A 381 -16.10 -1.42 16.17
CA MET A 381 -16.89 -0.96 15.01
C MET A 381 -18.30 -0.48 15.40
N ASP A 382 -18.87 -1.02 16.49
CA ASP A 382 -20.27 -0.84 16.86
C ASP A 382 -20.50 0.26 17.91
N ARG A 383 -19.46 0.97 18.29
CA ARG A 383 -19.54 2.07 19.26
C ARG A 383 -18.45 3.09 19.05
N GLU A 384 -18.74 4.33 19.45
CA GLU A 384 -17.78 5.42 19.47
C GLU A 384 -16.73 5.23 20.56
N GLY A 385 -15.52 5.65 20.27
CA GLY A 385 -14.37 5.69 21.18
C GLY A 385 -13.15 4.97 20.64
N ALA A 386 -11.99 5.55 20.85
CA ALA A 386 -10.72 5.00 20.40
C ALA A 386 -9.70 4.97 21.54
N THR A 387 -8.88 3.92 21.58
CA THR A 387 -7.80 3.73 22.55
C THR A 387 -6.46 3.80 21.86
N LEU A 388 -5.58 4.68 22.32
CA LEU A 388 -4.21 4.79 21.83
C LEU A 388 -3.36 3.60 22.26
N LEU A 389 -2.74 2.91 21.29
CA LEU A 389 -1.88 1.74 21.51
C LEU A 389 -0.39 2.07 21.48
N THR A 390 0.03 3.09 20.71
CA THR A 390 1.42 3.52 20.61
C THR A 390 1.55 4.93 21.18
N LYS A 391 2.15 5.02 22.39
CA LYS A 391 2.16 6.27 23.20
C LYS A 391 3.43 7.09 23.02
N GLU A 392 4.44 6.49 22.42
CA GLU A 392 5.76 7.09 22.26
C GLU A 392 5.71 8.27 21.28
N ASP A 393 6.51 9.30 21.52
CA ASP A 393 6.65 10.46 20.64
C ASP A 393 7.47 10.11 19.41
N GLY A 394 6.81 9.92 18.29
CA GLY A 394 7.42 9.57 17.00
C GLY A 394 6.41 9.14 15.97
N GLN A 395 6.91 8.93 14.78
CA GLN A 395 6.18 8.35 13.66
C GLN A 395 6.16 6.82 13.78
N HIS A 396 4.99 6.22 13.94
CA HIS A 396 4.81 4.78 14.13
C HIS A 396 4.43 4.08 12.83
N ARG A 397 5.06 2.96 12.56
CA ARG A 397 4.70 2.04 11.50
C ARG A 397 4.49 0.65 12.09
N VAL A 398 3.28 0.11 11.95
CA VAL A 398 2.94 -1.18 12.53
C VAL A 398 2.74 -2.26 11.48
N ILE A 399 3.11 -3.49 11.83
CA ILE A 399 2.83 -4.71 11.07
C ILE A 399 2.15 -5.68 12.02
N PHE A 400 0.87 -5.97 11.79
CA PHE A 400 0.13 -6.96 12.56
C PHE A 400 0.50 -8.38 12.13
N LEU A 401 0.60 -9.28 13.10
CA LEU A 401 0.54 -10.71 12.81
C LEU A 401 -0.90 -11.10 12.40
N LYS A 402 -1.06 -12.19 11.66
CA LYS A 402 -2.37 -12.63 11.12
C LYS A 402 -3.45 -12.73 12.19
N SER A 403 -3.09 -13.20 13.38
CA SER A 403 -4.01 -13.32 14.52
C SER A 403 -4.51 -11.97 15.07
N LYS A 404 -3.84 -10.87 14.74
CA LYS A 404 -4.05 -9.53 15.29
C LYS A 404 -3.92 -9.43 16.81
N ARG A 405 -3.39 -10.48 17.47
CA ARG A 405 -3.05 -10.46 18.91
C ARG A 405 -1.78 -9.70 19.20
N TYR A 406 -0.87 -9.63 18.23
CA TYR A 406 0.42 -8.97 18.32
C TYR A 406 0.68 -8.13 17.08
N PHE A 407 1.51 -7.10 17.26
CA PHE A 407 2.02 -6.30 16.16
C PHE A 407 3.45 -5.86 16.44
N ILE A 408 4.20 -5.66 15.36
CA ILE A 408 5.52 -5.05 15.40
C ILE A 408 5.33 -3.56 15.20
N ASP A 409 5.84 -2.77 16.13
CA ASP A 409 5.83 -1.30 16.10
C ASP A 409 7.24 -0.79 15.85
N THR A 410 7.45 -0.22 14.68
CA THR A 410 8.69 0.51 14.35
C THR A 410 8.40 1.98 14.42
N PHE A 411 9.04 2.71 15.32
CA PHE A 411 8.84 4.15 15.42
C PHE A 411 10.16 4.92 15.50
N SER A 412 10.15 6.11 14.96
CA SER A 412 11.31 7.00 14.90
C SER A 412 10.88 8.44 14.69
N ARG A 413 11.84 9.35 14.77
CA ARG A 413 11.75 10.73 14.29
C ARG A 413 13.00 11.03 13.46
N VAL A 414 13.02 12.12 12.76
CA VAL A 414 14.23 12.48 11.98
C VAL A 414 15.48 12.61 12.87
N ASP A 415 15.30 13.02 14.13
CA ASP A 415 16.34 13.21 15.15
C ASP A 415 16.46 12.02 16.13
N MET A 416 15.64 10.98 15.98
CA MET A 416 15.60 9.80 16.85
C MET A 416 15.68 8.51 16.04
N GLU A 417 16.64 7.67 16.38
CA GLU A 417 16.86 6.36 15.76
C GLU A 417 15.63 5.44 15.90
N PRO A 418 15.40 4.56 14.91
CA PRO A 418 14.29 3.62 14.98
C PRO A 418 14.37 2.69 16.19
N LYS A 419 13.24 2.51 16.86
CA LYS A 419 12.99 1.44 17.83
C LYS A 419 12.01 0.44 17.24
N ILE A 420 12.28 -0.84 17.41
CA ILE A 420 11.50 -1.93 16.85
C ILE A 420 11.01 -2.81 17.99
N LEU A 421 9.74 -2.70 18.31
CA LEU A 421 9.12 -3.36 19.46
C LEU A 421 8.07 -4.36 19.02
N LEU A 422 7.99 -5.49 19.70
CA LEU A 422 6.83 -6.37 19.66
C LEU A 422 5.87 -5.93 20.76
N LYS A 423 4.62 -5.65 20.39
CA LYS A 423 3.53 -5.27 21.30
C LYS A 423 2.34 -6.22 21.15
N ASP A 424 1.56 -6.38 22.21
CA ASP A 424 0.26 -7.02 22.11
C ASP A 424 -0.83 -6.04 21.66
N ASN A 425 -2.03 -6.53 21.38
CA ASN A 425 -3.14 -5.71 20.88
C ASN A 425 -3.79 -4.80 21.94
N THR A 426 -3.17 -4.68 23.13
CA THR A 426 -3.48 -3.67 24.15
C THR A 426 -2.46 -2.54 24.14
N GLY A 427 -1.38 -2.66 23.35
CA GLY A 427 -0.26 -1.72 23.28
C GLY A 427 0.85 -2.01 24.30
N LYS A 428 0.74 -3.10 25.08
CA LYS A 428 1.79 -3.53 26.01
C LYS A 428 3.01 -4.03 25.26
N VAL A 429 4.18 -3.49 25.60
CA VAL A 429 5.47 -3.97 25.06
C VAL A 429 5.77 -5.37 25.60
N ILE A 430 6.02 -6.30 24.70
CA ILE A 430 6.48 -7.67 25.00
C ILE A 430 8.01 -7.70 25.01
N MET A 431 8.65 -7.16 23.96
CA MET A 431 10.11 -7.12 23.85
C MET A 431 10.58 -6.13 22.80
N GLU A 432 11.87 -5.78 22.85
CA GLU A 432 12.59 -5.15 21.74
C GLU A 432 13.11 -6.24 20.78
N LEU A 433 12.75 -6.09 19.48
CA LEU A 433 13.12 -7.08 18.48
C LEU A 433 14.52 -6.84 17.91
N ALA A 434 14.85 -5.60 17.57
CA ALA A 434 16.15 -5.25 17.02
C ALA A 434 16.49 -3.78 17.30
N LYS A 435 17.78 -3.50 17.29
CA LYS A 435 18.33 -2.13 17.39
C LYS A 435 19.25 -1.87 16.22
N PRO A 436 19.03 -0.80 15.43
CA PRO A 436 19.94 -0.42 14.36
C PRO A 436 21.36 -0.16 14.86
N ASP A 437 22.35 -0.63 14.11
CA ASP A 437 23.75 -0.28 14.36
C ASP A 437 24.18 0.85 13.43
N LEU A 438 24.34 2.04 14.00
CA LEU A 438 24.72 3.27 13.30
C LEU A 438 26.17 3.69 13.58
N SER A 439 26.96 2.84 14.26
CA SER A 439 28.32 3.16 14.69
C SER A 439 29.21 3.64 13.56
N GLN A 440 29.17 2.94 12.40
CA GLN A 440 29.96 3.30 11.22
C GLN A 440 29.51 4.64 10.60
N VAL A 441 28.21 4.93 10.63
CA VAL A 441 27.64 6.17 10.08
C VAL A 441 28.09 7.37 10.93
N TYR A 442 28.03 7.24 12.24
CA TYR A 442 28.54 8.28 13.16
C TYR A 442 30.05 8.44 13.08
N ALA A 443 30.80 7.33 12.97
CA ALA A 443 32.25 7.38 12.77
C ALA A 443 32.64 8.10 11.47
N ALA A 444 31.81 8.05 10.43
CA ALA A 444 31.96 8.81 9.19
C ALA A 444 31.58 10.30 9.32
N GLY A 445 31.16 10.76 10.52
CA GLY A 445 30.84 12.16 10.79
C GLY A 445 29.40 12.58 10.44
N TRP A 446 28.51 11.63 10.12
CA TRP A 446 27.11 11.95 9.90
C TRP A 446 26.44 12.50 11.17
N LYS A 447 25.62 13.53 11.02
CA LYS A 447 24.84 14.13 12.09
C LYS A 447 23.34 14.03 11.79
N LYS A 448 22.55 13.84 12.83
CA LYS A 448 21.08 13.85 12.74
C LYS A 448 20.60 15.22 12.28
N PRO A 449 19.57 15.27 11.42
CA PRO A 449 18.88 16.52 11.14
C PRO A 449 18.13 17.04 12.37
N GLU A 450 17.76 18.31 12.33
CA GLU A 450 17.09 19.00 13.44
C GLU A 450 15.66 19.38 13.04
N ASN A 451 14.70 19.09 13.92
CA ASN A 451 13.34 19.61 13.76
C ASN A 451 13.28 21.08 14.15
N PHE A 452 12.48 21.87 13.44
CA PHE A 452 12.16 23.24 13.82
C PHE A 452 10.69 23.57 13.52
N VAL A 453 10.18 24.62 14.16
CA VAL A 453 8.82 25.14 13.97
C VAL A 453 8.90 26.63 13.70
N VAL A 454 8.11 27.07 12.72
CA VAL A 454 7.96 28.50 12.40
C VAL A 454 6.48 28.85 12.24
N LYS A 455 6.13 30.10 12.42
CA LYS A 455 4.77 30.56 12.16
C LYS A 455 4.55 30.79 10.67
N ALA A 456 3.37 30.41 10.18
CA ALA A 456 2.91 30.76 8.85
C ALA A 456 2.67 32.28 8.73
N ALA A 457 2.34 32.76 7.53
CA ALA A 457 2.06 34.18 7.27
C ALA A 457 0.86 34.74 8.09
N ASP A 458 -0.01 33.88 8.61
CA ASP A 458 -1.11 34.24 9.50
C ASP A 458 -0.67 34.50 10.96
N ASN A 459 0.60 34.28 11.31
CA ASN A 459 1.19 34.34 12.65
C ASN A 459 0.51 33.44 13.71
N ILE A 460 -0.34 32.51 13.29
CA ILE A 460 -1.10 31.60 14.16
C ILE A 460 -0.66 30.15 13.91
N THR A 461 -0.67 29.74 12.65
CA THR A 461 -0.44 28.34 12.25
C THR A 461 1.02 27.97 12.39
N ASP A 462 1.31 26.88 13.14
CA ASP A 462 2.64 26.31 13.21
C ASP A 462 2.94 25.46 11.95
N LEU A 463 4.06 25.78 11.32
CA LEU A 463 4.65 25.01 10.23
C LEU A 463 5.89 24.28 10.74
N TYR A 464 5.95 23.00 10.47
CA TYR A 464 7.03 22.12 10.91
C TYR A 464 8.04 21.96 9.79
N GLY A 465 9.30 21.90 10.14
CA GLY A 465 10.39 21.77 9.19
C GLY A 465 11.53 20.93 9.71
N VAL A 466 12.43 20.55 8.81
CA VAL A 466 13.66 19.80 9.10
C VAL A 466 14.84 20.54 8.49
N MET A 467 15.95 20.58 9.23
CA MET A 467 17.19 21.26 8.85
C MET A 467 18.36 20.29 8.92
N TRP A 468 19.15 20.27 7.86
CA TRP A 468 20.42 19.55 7.76
C TRP A 468 21.55 20.54 7.76
N LYS A 469 22.55 20.30 8.61
CA LYS A 469 23.76 21.13 8.73
C LYS A 469 25.00 20.36 8.28
N PRO A 470 26.05 21.03 7.79
CA PRO A 470 27.33 20.37 7.52
C PRO A 470 27.85 19.61 8.74
N SER A 471 28.56 18.50 8.54
CA SER A 471 29.17 17.73 9.64
C SER A 471 30.14 18.57 10.49
N ASN A 472 30.82 19.54 9.85
CA ASN A 472 31.75 20.51 10.46
C ASN A 472 31.09 21.88 10.72
N PHE A 473 29.77 21.94 10.91
CA PHE A 473 29.02 23.16 11.16
C PHE A 473 29.62 23.93 12.34
N ASP A 474 29.87 25.22 12.11
CA ASP A 474 30.41 26.19 13.08
C ASP A 474 29.37 27.33 13.23
N PRO A 475 28.78 27.55 14.42
CA PRO A 475 27.77 28.58 14.63
C PRO A 475 28.26 30.01 14.43
N GLU A 476 29.56 30.24 14.45
CA GLU A 476 30.19 31.56 14.24
C GLU A 476 30.34 31.90 12.74
N LYS A 477 30.09 30.93 11.84
CA LYS A 477 30.20 31.11 10.38
C LYS A 477 28.83 31.33 9.75
N LYS A 478 28.83 32.00 8.59
CA LYS A 478 27.65 32.13 7.73
C LYS A 478 27.68 31.06 6.68
N TYR A 479 26.53 30.47 6.43
CA TYR A 479 26.32 29.41 5.43
C TYR A 479 25.25 29.82 4.42
N PRO A 480 25.40 29.49 3.14
CA PRO A 480 24.31 29.60 2.19
C PRO A 480 23.22 28.57 2.54
N ILE A 481 21.95 28.95 2.29
CA ILE A 481 20.79 28.11 2.60
C ILE A 481 20.16 27.61 1.31
N ILE A 482 19.88 26.32 1.24
CA ILE A 482 19.07 25.70 0.18
C ILE A 482 17.73 25.32 0.79
N SER A 483 16.64 25.86 0.25
CA SER A 483 15.28 25.43 0.59
C SER A 483 14.81 24.39 -0.42
N VAL A 484 14.50 23.19 0.08
CA VAL A 484 13.91 22.10 -0.70
C VAL A 484 12.41 22.20 -0.57
N VAL A 485 11.72 22.40 -1.69
CA VAL A 485 10.28 22.62 -1.73
C VAL A 485 9.60 21.75 -2.77
N TYR A 486 8.41 21.28 -2.45
CA TYR A 486 7.48 20.66 -3.38
C TYR A 486 6.12 21.35 -3.24
N PRO A 487 5.91 22.49 -3.91
CA PRO A 487 4.74 23.32 -3.72
C PRO A 487 3.55 22.72 -4.46
N GLY A 488 2.69 22.05 -3.73
CA GLY A 488 1.44 21.52 -4.27
C GLY A 488 0.41 21.33 -3.15
N PRO A 489 -0.87 21.49 -3.41
CA PRO A 489 -1.90 21.15 -2.45
C PRO A 489 -1.82 19.65 -2.14
N TYR A 490 -2.13 19.28 -0.90
CA TYR A 490 -2.17 17.89 -0.39
C TYR A 490 -0.82 17.16 -0.28
N PHE A 491 0.30 17.82 -0.52
CA PHE A 491 1.60 17.15 -0.59
C PHE A 491 2.53 17.63 0.53
N GLY A 492 2.51 16.89 1.66
CA GLY A 492 3.50 17.06 2.72
C GLY A 492 4.85 16.48 2.31
N PHE A 493 5.88 17.33 2.20
CA PHE A 493 7.23 16.91 1.78
C PHE A 493 8.23 16.85 2.94
N VAL A 494 7.83 17.25 4.13
CA VAL A 494 8.69 17.25 5.31
C VAL A 494 8.84 15.83 5.85
N PRO A 495 10.05 15.28 5.97
CA PRO A 495 10.25 13.94 6.52
C PRO A 495 9.84 13.90 8.00
N THR A 496 9.23 12.82 8.42
CA THR A 496 8.74 12.61 9.78
C THR A 496 9.45 11.48 10.51
N ASN A 497 10.18 10.64 9.80
CA ASN A 497 10.85 9.47 10.34
C ASN A 497 12.36 9.50 10.08
N PHE A 498 13.10 8.72 10.83
CA PHE A 498 14.54 8.55 10.66
C PHE A 498 14.88 7.93 9.31
N THR A 499 15.80 8.54 8.59
CA THR A 499 16.41 7.99 7.38
C THR A 499 17.86 8.43 7.27
N LEU A 500 18.71 7.57 6.72
CA LEU A 500 20.08 7.91 6.32
C LEU A 500 20.11 8.40 4.87
N ASP A 501 19.15 7.96 4.06
CA ASP A 501 18.96 8.39 2.67
C ASP A 501 17.74 9.32 2.60
N ASP A 502 18.05 10.61 2.72
CA ASP A 502 17.11 11.72 2.61
C ASP A 502 17.19 12.38 1.22
N SER A 503 17.45 11.55 0.21
CA SER A 503 17.68 11.96 -1.18
C SER A 503 18.98 12.76 -1.30
N TYR A 504 18.92 14.08 -1.34
CA TYR A 504 20.10 14.93 -1.53
C TYR A 504 20.35 15.92 -0.38
N CYS A 505 19.47 16.00 0.61
CA CYS A 505 19.61 16.99 1.69
C CYS A 505 20.89 16.80 2.48
N THR A 506 21.21 15.59 2.94
CA THR A 506 22.48 15.30 3.62
C THR A 506 23.67 15.55 2.70
N ARG A 507 23.60 15.18 1.43
CA ARG A 507 24.71 15.38 0.46
C ARG A 507 25.02 16.86 0.26
N MET A 508 23.98 17.70 0.06
CA MET A 508 24.13 19.14 -0.07
C MET A 508 24.66 19.78 1.21
N ALA A 509 24.22 19.29 2.38
CA ALA A 509 24.76 19.75 3.66
C ALA A 509 26.29 19.47 3.77
N GLN A 510 26.75 18.30 3.30
CA GLN A 510 28.20 17.99 3.28
C GLN A 510 29.00 18.87 2.33
N LEU A 511 28.38 19.50 1.32
CA LEU A 511 29.02 20.50 0.44
C LEU A 511 29.12 21.90 1.07
N GLY A 512 28.66 22.07 2.32
CA GLY A 512 28.78 23.34 3.05
C GLY A 512 27.52 24.21 3.04
N PHE A 513 26.34 23.66 2.70
CA PHE A 513 25.06 24.35 2.77
C PHE A 513 24.31 24.02 4.06
N ILE A 514 23.51 24.94 4.55
CA ILE A 514 22.37 24.57 5.41
C ILE A 514 21.22 24.24 4.47
N VAL A 515 20.66 23.05 4.62
CA VAL A 515 19.50 22.60 3.81
C VAL A 515 18.27 22.58 4.70
N ILE A 516 17.17 23.16 4.24
CA ILE A 516 15.91 23.17 4.98
C ILE A 516 14.78 22.66 4.10
N THR A 517 13.82 22.00 4.72
CA THR A 517 12.48 21.80 4.18
C THR A 517 11.46 22.20 5.22
N VAL A 518 10.40 22.88 4.83
CA VAL A 518 9.32 23.30 5.72
C VAL A 518 7.99 23.09 5.05
N GLY A 519 7.02 22.59 5.82
CA GLY A 519 5.65 22.42 5.37
C GLY A 519 4.97 23.76 5.05
N HIS A 520 3.87 23.71 4.37
CA HIS A 520 3.03 24.86 4.10
C HIS A 520 1.59 24.55 4.53
N ARG A 521 0.79 25.58 4.73
CA ARG A 521 -0.61 25.40 5.04
C ARG A 521 -1.31 24.72 3.85
N GLY A 522 -2.05 23.63 4.13
CA GLY A 522 -2.72 22.85 3.11
C GLY A 522 -1.91 21.68 2.54
N ASP A 523 -0.74 21.37 3.08
CA ASP A 523 0.11 20.27 2.60
C ASP A 523 -0.40 18.87 2.99
N THR A 524 -1.39 18.77 3.86
CA THR A 524 -1.96 17.49 4.30
C THR A 524 -3.40 17.64 4.80
N PRO A 525 -4.28 16.65 4.55
CA PRO A 525 -5.60 16.58 5.19
C PRO A 525 -5.52 16.08 6.65
N MET A 526 -4.35 15.67 7.13
CA MET A 526 -4.20 15.02 8.45
C MET A 526 -4.10 16.00 9.62
N ARG A 527 -4.30 17.29 9.37
CA ARG A 527 -4.39 18.34 10.41
C ARG A 527 -5.79 18.96 10.53
N GLY A 528 -6.79 18.31 9.95
CA GLY A 528 -8.19 18.75 9.96
C GLY A 528 -8.53 19.73 8.85
N LYS A 529 -9.82 19.86 8.60
CA LYS A 529 -10.42 20.58 7.46
C LYS A 529 -9.99 22.05 7.37
N ALA A 530 -9.90 22.75 8.49
CA ALA A 530 -9.51 24.16 8.53
C ALA A 530 -8.04 24.39 8.14
N TYR A 531 -7.18 23.37 8.24
CA TYR A 531 -5.78 23.48 7.87
C TYR A 531 -5.54 23.31 6.38
N HIS A 532 -6.26 22.39 5.73
CA HIS A 532 -6.00 22.05 4.31
C HIS A 532 -6.93 22.74 3.31
N ARG A 533 -7.82 23.65 3.77
CA ARG A 533 -8.78 24.39 2.92
C ARG A 533 -8.64 25.90 2.97
#